data_d0f53a23e098531513d3eaa1b97c95d5
#
_entry.id   d0f53a23e098531513d3eaa1b97c95d5
#
_cell.length_a   1.000
_cell.length_b   1.000
_cell.length_c   1.000
_cell.angle_alpha   90.00
_cell.angle_beta   90.00
_cell.angle_gamma   90.00
#
_symmetry.space_group_name_H-M   'P 1'
#
loop_
_entity.id
_entity.type
_entity.pdbx_description
1 polymer ?
#
loop_
_entity_poly.entity_id
_entity_poly.type
_entity_poly.pdbx_seq_one_letter_code
_entity_poly.pdbx_strand_id
1 'polypeptide(L)'
;MGNNTSITEHKRHYYRELLCIGVPIIIGQLGTIILGFADTLMIGHHSTEELAAAGLVNNIITFILVSYMGFSYGLTPIIGKLYGMEKTDKIGQKVKNSFFANMVVGVIFSLALIILYFNLHRIGQPEELLTLIRPYFIVNLISVLFVGVFNTLKQFLDGIGNTKVAMWVMIMGNIVNIFGNWVLIYGVGPCPEMGLLGAGISTLASRVLMAVAMVGIIAGTKEYREYRNNIIASRINGADFREMNRLGWPVALQLALESGAFTLSCVMVGWLGTIPLAAHQVMITISQLFYLVLSGMAAALAIRVSHFVGQNDFAAVRRNAYDGWRLNLLFSLCMGIPVLLLRHQIGGWFNDNVEVQQYVALLIIMMMLYQFGDGLQYTFANALRGIACVKPMVTYAFIAYFIICLPLGYTLGFPCGIGILGIWIAFPFGLTIAGFLYKHRFEKELKKMENIFLEKNVDV
;
A
#
# COMPACT_ATOMS: atom_id res chain seq x y z
N MET A 1 -22.56 -25.31 29.38
CA MET A 1 -22.88 -24.92 28.00
C MET A 1 -22.84 -23.38 27.77
N GLY A 2 -22.99 -22.55 28.81
CA GLY A 2 -23.04 -21.07 28.67
C GLY A 2 -21.74 -20.37 28.29
N ASN A 3 -20.55 -20.94 28.55
CA ASN A 3 -19.26 -20.29 28.24
C ASN A 3 -18.86 -20.35 26.75
N ASN A 4 -19.33 -21.36 26.01
CA ASN A 4 -18.95 -21.50 24.59
C ASN A 4 -19.76 -20.57 23.66
N THR A 5 -20.97 -20.20 24.01
CA THR A 5 -21.82 -19.29 23.24
C THR A 5 -21.30 -17.85 23.34
N SER A 6 -20.89 -17.39 24.51
CA SER A 6 -20.32 -16.04 24.72
C SER A 6 -18.97 -15.85 23.98
N ILE A 7 -18.12 -16.88 23.98
CA ILE A 7 -16.82 -16.85 23.28
C ILE A 7 -17.01 -16.82 21.76
N THR A 8 -18.00 -17.54 21.23
CA THR A 8 -18.31 -17.58 19.79
C THR A 8 -18.96 -16.28 19.31
N GLU A 9 -19.84 -15.69 20.10
CA GLU A 9 -20.45 -14.38 19.80
C GLU A 9 -19.41 -13.26 19.82
N HIS A 10 -18.51 -13.29 20.81
CA HIS A 10 -17.40 -12.31 20.90
C HIS A 10 -16.44 -12.41 19.72
N LYS A 11 -16.07 -13.62 19.29
CA LYS A 11 -15.25 -13.84 18.09
C LYS A 11 -15.96 -13.34 16.83
N ARG A 12 -17.26 -13.62 16.66
CA ARG A 12 -18.05 -13.19 15.50
C ARG A 12 -18.11 -11.67 15.42
N HIS A 13 -18.21 -10.98 16.55
CA HIS A 13 -18.19 -9.53 16.61
C HIS A 13 -16.83 -8.96 16.13
N TYR A 14 -15.71 -9.56 16.57
CA TYR A 14 -14.36 -9.15 16.16
C TYR A 14 -14.14 -9.24 14.64
N TYR A 15 -14.46 -10.40 14.05
CA TYR A 15 -14.32 -10.58 12.60
C TYR A 15 -15.21 -9.61 11.81
N ARG A 16 -16.43 -9.39 12.28
CA ARG A 16 -17.36 -8.45 11.65
C ARG A 16 -16.81 -7.02 11.65
N GLU A 17 -16.27 -6.56 12.75
CA GLU A 17 -15.71 -5.21 12.84
C GLU A 17 -14.46 -5.07 11.98
N LEU A 18 -13.57 -6.07 11.96
CA LEU A 18 -12.39 -6.07 11.10
C LEU A 18 -12.78 -6.02 9.62
N LEU A 19 -13.80 -6.79 9.22
CA LEU A 19 -14.35 -6.77 7.87
C LEU A 19 -15.02 -5.43 7.53
N CYS A 20 -15.75 -4.82 8.47
CA CYS A 20 -16.38 -3.52 8.25
C CYS A 20 -15.38 -2.39 7.97
N ILE A 21 -14.16 -2.48 8.51
CA ILE A 21 -13.09 -1.53 8.24
C ILE A 21 -12.29 -1.96 7.00
N GLY A 22 -11.97 -3.25 6.86
CA GLY A 22 -11.07 -3.77 5.83
C GLY A 22 -11.70 -3.83 4.44
N VAL A 23 -12.96 -4.24 4.33
CA VAL A 23 -13.64 -4.36 3.03
C VAL A 23 -13.69 -3.01 2.27
N PRO A 24 -14.05 -1.88 2.90
CA PRO A 24 -13.96 -0.59 2.22
C PRO A 24 -12.54 -0.24 1.74
N ILE A 25 -11.50 -0.58 2.52
CA ILE A 25 -10.11 -0.35 2.10
C ILE A 25 -9.79 -1.20 0.87
N ILE A 26 -10.17 -2.49 0.87
CA ILE A 26 -9.97 -3.41 -0.27
C ILE A 26 -10.67 -2.89 -1.52
N ILE A 27 -11.93 -2.47 -1.40
CA ILE A 27 -12.70 -1.93 -2.52
C ILE A 27 -12.04 -0.66 -3.09
N GLY A 28 -11.59 0.25 -2.24
CA GLY A 28 -10.86 1.44 -2.68
C GLY A 28 -9.56 1.11 -3.42
N GLN A 29 -8.78 0.15 -2.92
CA GLN A 29 -7.55 -0.30 -3.58
C GLN A 29 -7.82 -1.04 -4.89
N LEU A 30 -8.88 -1.87 -4.95
CA LEU A 30 -9.31 -2.53 -6.19
C LEU A 30 -9.66 -1.50 -7.26
N GLY A 31 -10.36 -0.43 -6.89
CA GLY A 31 -10.63 0.68 -7.80
C GLY A 31 -9.36 1.27 -8.40
N THR A 32 -8.29 1.42 -7.63
CA THR A 32 -7.00 1.92 -8.12
C THR A 32 -6.32 0.97 -9.11
N ILE A 33 -6.42 -0.35 -8.91
CA ILE A 33 -5.90 -1.35 -9.86
C ILE A 33 -6.70 -1.31 -11.17
N ILE A 34 -8.03 -1.27 -11.09
CA ILE A 34 -8.91 -1.16 -12.26
C ILE A 34 -8.58 0.12 -13.04
N LEU A 35 -8.34 1.23 -12.34
CA LEU A 35 -7.95 2.50 -12.94
C LEU A 35 -6.63 2.36 -13.72
N GLY A 36 -5.58 1.81 -13.11
CA GLY A 36 -4.30 1.61 -13.77
C GLY A 36 -4.40 0.71 -15.01
N PHE A 37 -5.26 -0.31 -14.97
CA PHE A 37 -5.56 -1.15 -16.12
C PHE A 37 -6.28 -0.37 -17.23
N ALA A 38 -7.31 0.42 -16.87
CA ALA A 38 -8.05 1.25 -17.83
C ALA A 38 -7.14 2.28 -18.49
N ASP A 39 -6.30 2.99 -17.72
CA ASP A 39 -5.31 3.94 -18.25
C ASP A 39 -4.38 3.28 -19.27
N THR A 40 -3.81 2.13 -18.91
CA THR A 40 -2.89 1.38 -19.78
C THR A 40 -3.58 0.92 -21.06
N LEU A 41 -4.82 0.43 -20.96
CA LEU A 41 -5.61 -0.02 -22.09
C LEU A 41 -5.94 1.13 -23.05
N MET A 42 -6.41 2.26 -22.51
CA MET A 42 -6.81 3.41 -23.31
C MET A 42 -5.65 4.09 -24.01
N ILE A 43 -4.52 4.27 -23.32
CA ILE A 43 -3.28 4.82 -23.90
C ILE A 43 -2.73 3.84 -24.95
N GLY A 44 -2.71 2.54 -24.66
CA GLY A 44 -2.20 1.52 -25.58
C GLY A 44 -3.00 1.36 -26.87
N HIS A 45 -4.31 1.61 -26.83
CA HIS A 45 -5.15 1.66 -28.05
C HIS A 45 -4.94 2.93 -28.88
N HIS A 46 -4.46 4.01 -28.25
CA HIS A 46 -4.18 5.26 -28.94
C HIS A 46 -2.82 5.20 -29.65
N SER A 47 -1.73 4.88 -28.94
CA SER A 47 -0.37 4.77 -29.51
C SER A 47 0.54 3.86 -28.69
N THR A 48 1.34 3.04 -29.39
CA THR A 48 2.37 2.21 -28.74
C THR A 48 3.51 3.06 -28.15
N GLU A 49 3.85 4.17 -28.77
CA GLU A 49 4.89 5.09 -28.30
C GLU A 49 4.44 5.81 -27.03
N GLU A 50 3.18 6.26 -26.99
CA GLU A 50 2.59 6.86 -25.79
C GLU A 50 2.51 5.87 -24.63
N LEU A 51 2.19 4.60 -24.91
CA LEU A 51 2.18 3.56 -23.90
C LEU A 51 3.57 3.33 -23.31
N ALA A 52 4.62 3.33 -24.14
CA ALA A 52 6.00 3.19 -23.68
C ALA A 52 6.43 4.40 -22.82
N ALA A 53 6.08 5.61 -23.24
CA ALA A 53 6.34 6.84 -22.50
C ALA A 53 5.59 6.86 -21.13
N ALA A 54 4.30 6.48 -21.14
CA ALA A 54 3.49 6.33 -19.93
C ALA A 54 4.10 5.32 -18.96
N GLY A 55 4.53 4.18 -19.45
CA GLY A 55 5.12 3.10 -18.64
C GLY A 55 6.35 3.57 -17.85
N LEU A 56 7.26 4.30 -18.52
CA LEU A 56 8.45 4.86 -17.85
C LEU A 56 8.06 5.85 -16.76
N VAL A 57 7.21 6.83 -17.08
CA VAL A 57 6.79 7.86 -16.12
C VAL A 57 6.04 7.25 -14.96
N ASN A 58 5.09 6.34 -15.23
CA ASN A 58 4.27 5.70 -14.21
C ASN A 58 5.13 4.86 -13.25
N ASN A 59 6.17 4.16 -13.71
CA ASN A 59 7.08 3.42 -12.84
C ASN A 59 7.81 4.34 -11.86
N ILE A 60 8.34 5.47 -12.35
CA ILE A 60 9.04 6.47 -11.53
C ILE A 60 8.08 7.09 -10.50
N ILE A 61 6.93 7.56 -10.97
CA ILE A 61 5.93 8.22 -10.12
C ILE A 61 5.38 7.24 -9.08
N THR A 62 5.09 5.99 -9.45
CA THR A 62 4.58 4.97 -8.52
C THR A 62 5.56 4.69 -7.39
N PHE A 63 6.87 4.58 -7.68
CA PHE A 63 7.88 4.38 -6.64
C PHE A 63 7.89 5.53 -5.61
N ILE A 64 7.81 6.76 -6.09
CA ILE A 64 7.72 7.95 -5.23
C ILE A 64 6.40 7.97 -4.45
N LEU A 65 5.26 7.68 -5.10
CA LEU A 65 3.96 7.67 -4.45
C LEU A 65 3.86 6.59 -3.37
N VAL A 66 4.37 5.38 -3.59
CA VAL A 66 4.37 4.30 -2.59
C VAL A 66 5.16 4.73 -1.35
N SER A 67 6.34 5.36 -1.53
CA SER A 67 7.15 5.87 -0.43
C SER A 67 6.42 7.01 0.31
N TYR A 68 5.79 7.92 -0.42
CA TYR A 68 5.02 9.03 0.15
C TYR A 68 3.78 8.55 0.93
N MET A 69 3.04 7.60 0.37
CA MET A 69 1.92 6.96 1.07
C MET A 69 2.40 6.25 2.35
N GLY A 70 3.54 5.57 2.28
CA GLY A 70 4.17 4.95 3.44
C GLY A 70 4.45 5.94 4.57
N PHE A 71 4.93 7.15 4.24
CA PHE A 71 5.10 8.22 5.22
C PHE A 71 3.75 8.60 5.85
N SER A 72 2.71 8.78 5.03
CA SER A 72 1.36 9.14 5.51
C SER A 72 0.78 8.09 6.46
N TYR A 73 1.11 6.80 6.28
CA TYR A 73 0.64 5.71 7.15
C TYR A 73 1.09 5.84 8.61
N GLY A 74 2.10 6.65 8.90
CA GLY A 74 2.51 6.99 10.27
C GLY A 74 1.45 7.73 11.08
N LEU A 75 0.46 8.37 10.43
CA LEU A 75 -0.61 9.10 11.11
C LEU A 75 -1.66 8.19 11.75
N THR A 76 -2.00 7.08 11.10
CA THR A 76 -3.07 6.16 11.57
C THR A 76 -2.88 5.69 13.02
N PRO A 77 -1.71 5.20 13.47
CA PRO A 77 -1.54 4.77 14.85
C PRO A 77 -1.61 5.92 15.85
N ILE A 78 -1.23 7.14 15.46
CA ILE A 78 -1.33 8.32 16.32
C ILE A 78 -2.81 8.66 16.58
N ILE A 79 -3.59 8.73 15.50
CA ILE A 79 -5.01 9.06 15.57
C ILE A 79 -5.79 7.95 16.25
N GLY A 80 -5.56 6.68 15.85
CA GLY A 80 -6.27 5.53 16.42
C GLY A 80 -6.04 5.38 17.92
N LYS A 81 -4.82 5.62 18.40
CA LYS A 81 -4.53 5.63 19.84
C LYS A 81 -5.31 6.72 20.58
N LEU A 82 -5.33 7.95 20.06
CA LEU A 82 -6.08 9.06 20.67
C LEU A 82 -7.58 8.80 20.64
N TYR A 83 -8.08 8.23 19.55
CA TYR A 83 -9.48 7.85 19.41
C TYR A 83 -9.85 6.76 20.44
N GLY A 84 -9.03 5.73 20.61
CA GLY A 84 -9.21 4.71 21.65
C GLY A 84 -9.15 5.25 23.08
N MET A 85 -8.41 6.35 23.31
CA MET A 85 -8.37 7.08 24.60
C MET A 85 -9.55 8.04 24.80
N GLU A 86 -10.45 8.18 23.81
CA GLU A 86 -11.52 9.19 23.79
C GLU A 86 -11.03 10.65 23.88
N LYS A 87 -9.77 10.89 23.49
CA LYS A 87 -9.14 12.23 23.49
C LYS A 87 -9.32 12.91 22.14
N THR A 88 -10.57 13.16 21.75
CA THR A 88 -10.95 13.77 20.48
C THR A 88 -10.41 15.19 20.31
N ASP A 89 -10.28 15.90 21.42
CA ASP A 89 -9.71 17.26 21.51
C ASP A 89 -8.28 17.36 20.95
N LYS A 90 -7.47 16.30 21.10
CA LYS A 90 -6.07 16.26 20.65
C LYS A 90 -5.90 15.80 19.21
N ILE A 91 -6.91 15.13 18.64
CA ILE A 91 -6.84 14.58 17.28
C ILE A 91 -6.63 15.71 16.27
N GLY A 92 -7.38 16.81 16.36
CA GLY A 92 -7.26 17.91 15.41
C GLY A 92 -5.85 18.51 15.35
N GLN A 93 -5.19 18.67 16.49
CA GLN A 93 -3.79 19.14 16.56
C GLN A 93 -2.84 18.17 15.83
N LYS A 94 -2.98 16.87 16.07
CA LYS A 94 -2.15 15.85 15.41
C LYS A 94 -2.37 15.82 13.90
N VAL A 95 -3.63 15.92 13.46
CA VAL A 95 -3.96 16.00 12.02
C VAL A 95 -3.30 17.21 11.36
N LYS A 96 -3.38 18.42 11.97
CA LYS A 96 -2.76 19.63 11.42
C LYS A 96 -1.25 19.50 11.29
N ASN A 97 -0.58 19.02 12.34
CA ASN A 97 0.88 18.86 12.33
C ASN A 97 1.33 17.77 11.35
N SER A 98 0.57 16.68 11.26
CA SER A 98 0.85 15.62 10.28
C SER A 98 0.58 16.05 8.85
N PHE A 99 -0.45 16.88 8.62
CA PHE A 99 -0.71 17.49 7.32
C PHE A 99 0.49 18.35 6.89
N PHE A 100 0.98 19.20 7.78
CA PHE A 100 2.17 20.00 7.49
C PHE A 100 3.40 19.13 7.21
N ALA A 101 3.64 18.07 8.01
CA ALA A 101 4.74 17.13 7.78
C ALA A 101 4.62 16.43 6.42
N ASN A 102 3.42 15.97 6.05
CA ASN A 102 3.15 15.37 4.75
C ASN A 102 3.41 16.36 3.60
N MET A 103 2.99 17.63 3.74
CA MET A 103 3.25 18.64 2.70
C MET A 103 4.75 18.90 2.53
N VAL A 104 5.51 19.00 3.62
CA VAL A 104 6.97 19.14 3.55
C VAL A 104 7.61 17.95 2.82
N VAL A 105 7.22 16.73 3.16
CA VAL A 105 7.71 15.51 2.49
C VAL A 105 7.27 15.48 1.02
N GLY A 106 6.04 15.88 0.72
CA GLY A 106 5.56 16.02 -0.66
C GLY A 106 6.38 17.00 -1.50
N VAL A 107 6.75 18.13 -0.90
CA VAL A 107 7.67 19.11 -1.56
C VAL A 107 9.04 18.49 -1.78
N ILE A 108 9.61 17.77 -0.81
CA ILE A 108 10.90 17.08 -0.97
C ILE A 108 10.86 16.09 -2.13
N PHE A 109 9.83 15.25 -2.21
CA PHE A 109 9.66 14.30 -3.31
C PHE A 109 9.42 15.01 -4.65
N SER A 110 8.66 16.11 -4.66
CA SER A 110 8.47 16.92 -5.87
C SER A 110 9.78 17.55 -6.34
N LEU A 111 10.63 18.05 -5.43
CA LEU A 111 11.96 18.56 -5.77
C LEU A 111 12.87 17.46 -6.34
N ALA A 112 12.83 16.24 -5.78
CA ALA A 112 13.56 15.10 -6.32
C ALA A 112 13.10 14.77 -7.75
N LEU A 113 11.78 14.80 -7.99
CA LEU A 113 11.22 14.61 -9.34
C LEU A 113 11.59 15.74 -10.30
N ILE A 114 11.67 17.00 -9.85
CA ILE A 114 12.12 18.13 -10.65
C ILE A 114 13.58 17.93 -11.07
N ILE A 115 14.46 17.52 -10.14
CA ILE A 115 15.86 17.22 -10.47
C ILE A 115 15.92 16.09 -11.50
N LEU A 116 15.12 15.06 -11.36
CA LEU A 116 15.04 13.96 -12.33
C LEU A 116 14.52 14.44 -13.68
N TYR A 117 13.52 15.31 -13.71
CA TYR A 117 12.97 15.91 -14.94
C TYR A 117 14.04 16.59 -15.79
N PHE A 118 14.92 17.39 -15.17
CA PHE A 118 16.03 18.04 -15.88
C PHE A 118 17.11 17.05 -16.35
N ASN A 119 17.16 15.85 -15.78
CA ASN A 119 18.11 14.79 -16.12
C ASN A 119 17.51 13.64 -16.95
N LEU A 120 16.25 13.75 -17.42
CA LEU A 120 15.59 12.70 -18.21
C LEU A 120 16.38 12.28 -19.45
N HIS A 121 17.10 13.22 -20.10
CA HIS A 121 17.97 12.94 -21.24
C HIS A 121 19.13 11.98 -20.93
N ARG A 122 19.54 11.86 -19.63
CA ARG A 122 20.61 10.96 -19.18
C ARG A 122 20.13 9.52 -18.94
N ILE A 123 18.83 9.29 -18.96
CA ILE A 123 18.26 7.94 -18.76
C ILE A 123 18.41 7.08 -20.03
N GLY A 124 18.86 7.65 -21.14
CA GLY A 124 19.16 6.90 -22.37
C GLY A 124 17.90 6.55 -23.19
N GLN A 125 16.81 7.30 -23.02
CA GLN A 125 15.61 7.15 -23.84
C GLN A 125 15.75 7.87 -25.19
N PRO A 126 15.12 7.36 -26.26
CA PRO A 126 15.07 8.05 -27.55
C PRO A 126 14.52 9.48 -27.43
N GLU A 127 15.09 10.43 -28.18
CA GLU A 127 14.66 11.84 -28.11
C GLU A 127 13.17 12.01 -28.49
N GLU A 128 12.67 11.19 -29.40
CA GLU A 128 11.28 11.18 -29.82
C GLU A 128 10.32 10.89 -28.65
N LEU A 129 10.69 9.95 -27.78
CA LEU A 129 9.90 9.63 -26.58
C LEU A 129 9.99 10.76 -25.54
N LEU A 130 11.07 11.52 -25.47
CA LEU A 130 11.22 12.63 -24.51
C LEU A 130 10.19 13.73 -24.75
N THR A 131 9.74 13.93 -25.99
CA THR A 131 8.70 14.91 -26.33
C THR A 131 7.34 14.55 -25.71
N LEU A 132 7.03 13.26 -25.59
CA LEU A 132 5.83 12.72 -24.95
C LEU A 132 5.99 12.61 -23.42
N ILE A 133 7.16 12.19 -22.97
CA ILE A 133 7.48 12.00 -21.54
C ILE A 133 7.39 13.31 -20.77
N ARG A 134 8.00 14.40 -21.27
CA ARG A 134 8.15 15.66 -20.54
C ARG A 134 6.81 16.28 -20.10
N PRO A 135 5.82 16.54 -20.98
CA PRO A 135 4.55 17.13 -20.56
C PRO A 135 3.76 16.21 -19.63
N TYR A 136 3.75 14.90 -19.90
CA TYR A 136 3.09 13.92 -19.05
C TYR A 136 3.74 13.83 -17.64
N PHE A 137 5.06 13.90 -17.57
CA PHE A 137 5.82 13.90 -16.32
C PHE A 137 5.47 15.13 -15.45
N ILE A 138 5.42 16.34 -16.05
CA ILE A 138 5.11 17.58 -15.31
C ILE A 138 3.70 17.50 -14.70
N VAL A 139 2.71 17.06 -15.46
CA VAL A 139 1.34 16.94 -14.97
C VAL A 139 1.25 15.96 -13.81
N ASN A 140 1.92 14.81 -13.92
CA ASN A 140 1.99 13.83 -12.84
C ASN A 140 2.74 14.37 -11.61
N LEU A 141 3.84 15.12 -11.81
CA LEU A 141 4.60 15.77 -10.74
C LEU A 141 3.72 16.72 -9.92
N ILE A 142 2.94 17.58 -10.59
CA ILE A 142 2.00 18.51 -9.93
C ILE A 142 1.00 17.72 -9.09
N SER A 143 0.53 16.57 -9.56
CA SER A 143 -0.47 15.78 -8.88
C SER A 143 0.01 15.15 -7.56
N VAL A 144 1.33 15.00 -7.34
CA VAL A 144 1.92 14.40 -6.11
C VAL A 144 1.46 15.11 -4.85
N LEU A 145 1.40 16.45 -4.86
CA LEU A 145 0.96 17.23 -3.70
C LEU A 145 -0.50 16.94 -3.32
N PHE A 146 -1.38 16.81 -4.32
CA PHE A 146 -2.79 16.50 -4.08
C PHE A 146 -2.99 15.08 -3.54
N VAL A 147 -2.16 14.13 -3.97
CA VAL A 147 -2.11 12.78 -3.37
C VAL A 147 -1.74 12.86 -1.89
N GLY A 148 -0.81 13.73 -1.50
CA GLY A 148 -0.46 13.95 -0.09
C GLY A 148 -1.61 14.51 0.74
N VAL A 149 -2.34 15.49 0.20
CA VAL A 149 -3.55 16.03 0.86
C VAL A 149 -4.57 14.93 1.08
N PHE A 150 -4.92 14.20 0.01
CA PHE A 150 -5.87 13.10 0.08
C PHE A 150 -5.44 12.02 1.09
N ASN A 151 -4.19 11.54 1.00
CA ASN A 151 -3.71 10.48 1.89
C ASN A 151 -3.66 10.91 3.36
N THR A 152 -3.27 12.14 3.67
CA THR A 152 -3.27 12.62 5.06
C THR A 152 -4.68 12.59 5.66
N LEU A 153 -5.67 13.09 4.92
CA LEU A 153 -7.06 13.11 5.36
C LEU A 153 -7.66 11.71 5.40
N LYS A 154 -7.29 10.84 4.44
CA LYS A 154 -7.64 9.43 4.46
C LYS A 154 -7.10 8.74 5.72
N GLN A 155 -5.82 8.91 6.06
CA GLN A 155 -5.24 8.30 7.26
C GLN A 155 -5.87 8.83 8.57
N PHE A 156 -6.32 10.09 8.58
CA PHE A 156 -7.12 10.62 9.68
C PHE A 156 -8.45 9.87 9.81
N LEU A 157 -9.23 9.77 8.72
CA LEU A 157 -10.52 9.07 8.73
C LEU A 157 -10.36 7.58 9.03
N ASP A 158 -9.35 6.93 8.46
CA ASP A 158 -9.01 5.54 8.77
C ASP A 158 -8.69 5.38 10.26
N GLY A 159 -7.91 6.32 10.84
CA GLY A 159 -7.55 6.31 12.26
C GLY A 159 -8.74 6.38 13.21
N ILE A 160 -9.80 7.10 12.85
CA ILE A 160 -11.07 7.11 13.63
C ILE A 160 -12.01 5.95 13.25
N GLY A 161 -11.60 5.05 12.34
CA GLY A 161 -12.37 3.88 11.92
C GLY A 161 -13.37 4.13 10.79
N ASN A 162 -13.42 5.33 10.20
CA ASN A 162 -14.32 5.65 9.08
C ASN A 162 -13.64 5.51 7.72
N THR A 163 -13.47 4.26 7.25
CA THR A 163 -12.83 3.93 5.98
C THR A 163 -13.76 4.07 4.77
N LYS A 164 -15.09 4.15 5.00
CA LYS A 164 -16.10 4.20 3.92
C LYS A 164 -16.03 5.50 3.13
N VAL A 165 -15.79 6.62 3.80
CA VAL A 165 -15.70 7.93 3.14
C VAL A 165 -14.57 7.95 2.13
N ALA A 166 -13.37 7.53 2.53
CA ALA A 166 -12.22 7.45 1.64
C ALA A 166 -12.48 6.50 0.46
N MET A 167 -13.10 5.34 0.71
CA MET A 167 -13.50 4.39 -0.34
C MET A 167 -14.38 5.07 -1.42
N TRP A 168 -15.44 5.75 -1.01
CA TRP A 168 -16.35 6.39 -1.97
C TRP A 168 -15.68 7.52 -2.75
N VAL A 169 -14.83 8.32 -2.09
CA VAL A 169 -14.05 9.37 -2.78
C VAL A 169 -13.10 8.76 -3.80
N MET A 170 -12.44 7.63 -3.48
CA MET A 170 -11.56 6.92 -4.42
C MET A 170 -12.36 6.37 -5.62
N ILE A 171 -13.50 5.73 -5.39
CA ILE A 171 -14.36 5.20 -6.46
C ILE A 171 -14.80 6.33 -7.40
N MET A 172 -15.30 7.44 -6.85
CA MET A 172 -15.74 8.58 -7.65
C MET A 172 -14.58 9.22 -8.42
N GLY A 173 -13.40 9.36 -7.79
CA GLY A 173 -12.19 9.83 -8.44
C GLY A 173 -11.78 8.95 -9.62
N ASN A 174 -11.85 7.63 -9.46
CA ASN A 174 -11.54 6.66 -10.52
C ASN A 174 -12.54 6.75 -11.69
N ILE A 175 -13.84 6.89 -11.40
CA ILE A 175 -14.86 7.07 -12.44
C ILE A 175 -14.61 8.36 -13.24
N VAL A 176 -14.30 9.46 -12.54
CA VAL A 176 -13.98 10.75 -13.19
C VAL A 176 -12.71 10.63 -14.03
N ASN A 177 -11.71 9.90 -13.56
CA ASN A 177 -10.48 9.69 -14.33
C ASN A 177 -10.75 8.87 -15.61
N ILE A 178 -11.45 7.73 -15.52
CA ILE A 178 -11.76 6.90 -16.70
C ILE A 178 -12.57 7.69 -17.73
N PHE A 179 -13.57 8.45 -17.26
CA PHE A 179 -14.37 9.30 -18.13
C PHE A 179 -13.53 10.42 -18.76
N GLY A 180 -12.69 11.08 -17.94
CA GLY A 180 -11.78 12.13 -18.42
C GLY A 180 -10.75 11.59 -19.42
N ASN A 181 -10.22 10.40 -19.22
CA ASN A 181 -9.36 9.73 -20.17
C ASN A 181 -10.07 9.51 -21.52
N TRP A 182 -11.29 8.99 -21.49
CA TRP A 182 -12.08 8.79 -22.71
C TRP A 182 -12.32 10.10 -23.48
N VAL A 183 -12.60 11.18 -22.77
CA VAL A 183 -12.82 12.49 -23.40
C VAL A 183 -11.53 13.11 -23.94
N LEU A 184 -10.44 13.09 -23.13
CA LEU A 184 -9.23 13.87 -23.45
C LEU A 184 -8.21 13.09 -24.30
N ILE A 185 -8.13 11.76 -24.17
CA ILE A 185 -7.24 10.95 -25.02
C ILE A 185 -7.75 10.97 -26.46
N TYR A 186 -9.05 10.72 -26.65
CA TYR A 186 -9.65 10.53 -27.98
C TYR A 186 -10.32 11.79 -28.56
N GLY A 187 -10.31 12.90 -27.82
CA GLY A 187 -10.91 14.16 -28.34
C GLY A 187 -12.42 14.10 -28.54
N VAL A 188 -13.17 13.57 -27.54
CA VAL A 188 -14.61 13.41 -27.65
C VAL A 188 -15.33 14.74 -27.37
N GLY A 189 -16.27 15.13 -28.24
CA GLY A 189 -17.06 16.34 -28.10
C GLY A 189 -16.27 17.62 -28.47
N PRO A 190 -16.31 18.68 -27.65
CA PRO A 190 -15.58 19.93 -27.93
C PRO A 190 -14.10 19.90 -27.55
N CYS A 191 -13.63 18.80 -26.96
CA CYS A 191 -12.25 18.69 -26.49
C CYS A 191 -11.33 18.24 -27.63
N PRO A 192 -10.13 18.84 -27.78
CA PRO A 192 -9.13 18.35 -28.73
C PRO A 192 -8.58 16.98 -28.28
N GLU A 193 -8.17 16.18 -29.24
CA GLU A 193 -7.41 14.95 -29.00
C GLU A 193 -6.04 15.29 -28.42
N MET A 194 -5.78 14.83 -27.20
CA MET A 194 -4.56 15.16 -26.43
C MET A 194 -3.66 13.94 -26.15
N GLY A 195 -4.11 12.73 -26.51
CA GLY A 195 -3.36 11.49 -26.31
C GLY A 195 -2.87 11.32 -24.88
N LEU A 196 -1.59 10.99 -24.71
CA LEU A 196 -0.94 10.78 -23.40
C LEU A 196 -1.07 12.00 -22.47
N LEU A 197 -0.97 13.22 -22.98
CA LEU A 197 -1.13 14.42 -22.17
C LEU A 197 -2.55 14.50 -21.59
N GLY A 198 -3.58 14.12 -22.37
CA GLY A 198 -4.95 14.02 -21.93
C GLY A 198 -5.12 13.06 -20.76
N ALA A 199 -4.49 11.89 -20.80
CA ALA A 199 -4.45 10.94 -19.68
C ALA A 199 -3.83 11.56 -18.42
N GLY A 200 -2.72 12.28 -18.56
CA GLY A 200 -2.08 13.01 -17.46
C GLY A 200 -3.00 14.05 -16.83
N ILE A 201 -3.65 14.89 -17.65
CA ILE A 201 -4.57 15.92 -17.18
C ILE A 201 -5.77 15.30 -16.46
N SER A 202 -6.33 14.23 -16.99
CA SER A 202 -7.42 13.48 -16.34
C SER A 202 -7.01 12.94 -14.98
N THR A 203 -5.80 12.36 -14.88
CA THR A 203 -5.22 11.88 -13.62
C THR A 203 -5.03 13.02 -12.61
N LEU A 204 -4.50 14.17 -13.04
CA LEU A 204 -4.37 15.35 -12.19
C LEU A 204 -5.74 15.84 -11.72
N ALA A 205 -6.69 15.99 -12.62
CA ALA A 205 -8.04 16.47 -12.30
C ALA A 205 -8.74 15.55 -11.27
N SER A 206 -8.65 14.23 -11.45
CA SER A 206 -9.22 13.28 -10.50
C SER A 206 -8.56 13.35 -9.13
N ARG A 207 -7.23 13.51 -9.04
CA ARG A 207 -6.47 13.65 -7.78
C ARG A 207 -6.81 14.96 -7.06
N VAL A 208 -6.96 16.06 -7.82
CA VAL A 208 -7.43 17.35 -7.29
C VAL A 208 -8.85 17.20 -6.74
N LEU A 209 -9.74 16.58 -7.52
CA LEU A 209 -11.13 16.36 -7.11
C LEU A 209 -11.21 15.52 -5.82
N MET A 210 -10.44 14.42 -5.73
CA MET A 210 -10.38 13.59 -4.53
C MET A 210 -9.89 14.39 -3.32
N ALA A 211 -8.85 15.21 -3.47
CA ALA A 211 -8.33 16.05 -2.40
C ALA A 211 -9.37 17.10 -1.95
N VAL A 212 -9.99 17.79 -2.89
CA VAL A 212 -11.03 18.80 -2.63
C VAL A 212 -12.27 18.15 -2.00
N ALA A 213 -12.70 16.99 -2.49
CA ALA A 213 -13.83 16.25 -1.93
C ALA A 213 -13.57 15.86 -0.46
N MET A 214 -12.38 15.35 -0.14
CA MET A 214 -12.01 15.01 1.24
C MET A 214 -12.02 16.23 2.16
N VAL A 215 -11.45 17.34 1.72
CA VAL A 215 -11.49 18.62 2.46
C VAL A 215 -12.95 19.08 2.63
N GLY A 216 -13.75 19.05 1.56
CA GLY A 216 -15.15 19.46 1.57
C GLY A 216 -16.01 18.61 2.50
N ILE A 217 -15.82 17.29 2.52
CA ILE A 217 -16.55 16.36 3.41
C ILE A 217 -16.20 16.66 4.89
N ILE A 218 -14.91 16.81 5.21
CA ILE A 218 -14.48 17.10 6.59
C ILE A 218 -14.95 18.51 7.01
N ALA A 219 -14.95 19.47 6.09
CA ALA A 219 -15.41 20.83 6.35
C ALA A 219 -16.94 20.95 6.49
N GLY A 220 -17.71 20.20 5.70
CA GLY A 220 -19.17 20.31 5.61
C GLY A 220 -19.95 19.39 6.54
N THR A 221 -19.41 18.23 6.90
CA THR A 221 -20.13 17.22 7.68
C THR A 221 -20.15 17.55 9.17
N LYS A 222 -21.34 17.44 9.79
CA LYS A 222 -21.52 17.77 11.24
C LYS A 222 -20.72 16.83 12.13
N GLU A 223 -20.58 15.58 11.76
CA GLU A 223 -19.83 14.55 12.48
C GLU A 223 -18.36 14.96 12.74
N TYR A 224 -17.75 15.68 11.77
CA TYR A 224 -16.35 16.10 11.87
C TYR A 224 -16.17 17.51 12.44
N ARG A 225 -17.25 18.15 12.91
CA ARG A 225 -17.23 19.56 13.39
C ARG A 225 -16.24 19.78 14.55
N GLU A 226 -16.21 18.85 15.49
CA GLU A 226 -15.29 18.93 16.63
C GLU A 226 -13.83 18.84 16.18
N TYR A 227 -13.49 17.84 15.37
CA TYR A 227 -12.13 17.68 14.81
C TYR A 227 -11.72 18.89 13.98
N ARG A 228 -12.59 19.41 13.14
CA ARG A 228 -12.36 20.62 12.33
C ARG A 228 -12.06 21.83 13.20
N ASN A 229 -12.87 22.09 14.22
CA ASN A 229 -12.65 23.22 15.13
C ASN A 229 -11.29 23.10 15.82
N ASN A 230 -10.93 21.90 16.23
CA ASN A 230 -9.63 21.62 16.85
C ASN A 230 -8.47 21.75 15.86
N ILE A 231 -8.63 21.34 14.57
CA ILE A 231 -7.64 21.57 13.51
C ILE A 231 -7.39 23.07 13.32
N ILE A 232 -8.46 23.88 13.26
CA ILE A 232 -8.36 25.33 13.05
C ILE A 232 -7.69 26.02 14.25
N ALA A 233 -8.14 25.70 15.47
CA ALA A 233 -7.66 26.31 16.71
C ALA A 233 -6.22 25.93 17.09
N SER A 234 -5.76 24.76 16.64
CA SER A 234 -4.43 24.23 16.98
C SER A 234 -3.29 25.04 16.35
N ARG A 235 -2.13 25.01 17.02
CA ARG A 235 -0.88 25.55 16.47
C ARG A 235 0.03 24.43 16.00
N ILE A 236 0.92 24.76 15.05
CA ILE A 236 1.97 23.84 14.63
C ILE A 236 2.95 23.68 15.79
N ASN A 237 3.22 22.42 16.16
CA ASN A 237 4.07 22.06 17.28
C ASN A 237 5.22 21.15 16.79
N GLY A 238 6.45 21.53 17.08
CA GLY A 238 7.64 20.76 16.67
C GLY A 238 7.71 19.35 17.27
N ALA A 239 7.09 19.11 18.42
CA ALA A 239 7.03 17.77 19.01
C ALA A 239 6.14 16.83 18.19
N ASP A 240 4.95 17.29 17.79
CA ASP A 240 4.02 16.51 16.96
C ASP A 240 4.58 16.28 15.55
N PHE A 241 5.24 17.29 14.98
CA PHE A 241 5.95 17.17 13.71
C PHE A 241 7.06 16.08 13.79
N ARG A 242 7.84 16.10 14.89
CA ARG A 242 8.89 15.08 15.13
C ARG A 242 8.30 13.68 15.33
N GLU A 243 7.16 13.58 16.03
CA GLU A 243 6.47 12.30 16.23
C GLU A 243 6.03 11.71 14.88
N MET A 244 5.40 12.51 14.00
CA MET A 244 5.01 12.08 12.67
C MET A 244 6.21 11.61 11.84
N ASN A 245 7.32 12.38 11.84
CA ASN A 245 8.54 11.98 11.13
C ASN A 245 9.16 10.69 11.68
N ARG A 246 9.12 10.51 13.01
CA ARG A 246 9.63 9.30 13.67
C ARG A 246 8.85 8.04 13.28
N LEU A 247 7.56 8.17 12.96
CA LEU A 247 6.70 7.05 12.56
C LEU A 247 6.63 6.92 11.03
N GLY A 248 6.54 8.02 10.31
CA GLY A 248 6.33 8.01 8.85
C GLY A 248 7.55 7.52 8.06
N TRP A 249 8.75 8.05 8.35
CA TRP A 249 9.95 7.67 7.59
C TRP A 249 10.30 6.18 7.66
N PRO A 250 10.23 5.50 8.82
CA PRO A 250 10.48 4.06 8.83
C PRO A 250 9.47 3.26 8.00
N VAL A 251 8.20 3.66 7.98
CA VAL A 251 7.19 2.98 7.15
C VAL A 251 7.43 3.25 5.66
N ALA A 252 7.74 4.50 5.30
CA ALA A 252 8.11 4.86 3.93
C ALA A 252 9.30 4.02 3.43
N LEU A 253 10.35 3.94 4.25
CA LEU A 253 11.57 3.20 3.90
C LEU A 253 11.33 1.69 3.86
N GLN A 254 10.52 1.13 4.76
CA GLN A 254 10.14 -0.29 4.71
C GLN A 254 9.42 -0.63 3.41
N LEU A 255 8.45 0.18 2.97
CA LEU A 255 7.74 -0.04 1.71
C LEU A 255 8.64 0.18 0.48
N ALA A 256 9.55 1.15 0.53
CA ALA A 256 10.54 1.36 -0.53
C ALA A 256 11.50 0.17 -0.68
N LEU A 257 11.98 -0.40 0.44
CA LEU A 257 12.82 -1.61 0.44
C LEU A 257 12.07 -2.82 -0.13
N GLU A 258 10.83 -3.01 0.27
CA GLU A 258 9.98 -4.08 -0.24
C GLU A 258 9.76 -3.95 -1.75
N SER A 259 9.29 -2.79 -2.22
CA SER A 259 9.10 -2.51 -3.64
C SER A 259 10.40 -2.64 -4.43
N GLY A 260 11.51 -2.14 -3.88
CA GLY A 260 12.84 -2.25 -4.49
C GLY A 260 13.30 -3.70 -4.64
N ALA A 261 13.04 -4.57 -3.66
CA ALA A 261 13.40 -5.97 -3.74
C ALA A 261 12.62 -6.71 -4.84
N PHE A 262 11.31 -6.45 -4.97
CA PHE A 262 10.52 -7.02 -6.07
C PHE A 262 10.99 -6.52 -7.44
N THR A 263 11.33 -5.23 -7.55
CA THR A 263 11.89 -4.66 -8.79
C THR A 263 13.22 -5.29 -9.15
N LEU A 264 14.13 -5.47 -8.19
CA LEU A 264 15.42 -6.14 -8.43
C LEU A 264 15.23 -7.61 -8.81
N SER A 265 14.28 -8.31 -8.21
CA SER A 265 13.95 -9.68 -8.59
C SER A 265 13.45 -9.75 -10.04
N CYS A 266 12.65 -8.78 -10.49
CA CYS A 266 12.22 -8.68 -11.88
C CYS A 266 13.41 -8.49 -12.83
N VAL A 267 14.39 -7.63 -12.45
CA VAL A 267 15.63 -7.46 -13.23
C VAL A 267 16.42 -8.77 -13.31
N MET A 268 16.56 -9.49 -12.19
CA MET A 268 17.23 -10.80 -12.17
C MET A 268 16.53 -11.81 -13.08
N VAL A 269 15.20 -11.85 -13.08
CA VAL A 269 14.45 -12.71 -13.99
C VAL A 269 14.67 -12.31 -15.46
N GLY A 270 14.79 -11.01 -15.74
CA GLY A 270 15.10 -10.49 -17.06
C GLY A 270 16.44 -11.03 -17.63
N TRP A 271 17.44 -11.26 -16.75
CA TRP A 271 18.73 -11.87 -17.17
C TRP A 271 18.60 -13.34 -17.59
N LEU A 272 17.51 -14.03 -17.21
CA LEU A 272 17.24 -15.41 -17.63
C LEU A 272 16.58 -15.49 -19.01
N GLY A 273 16.12 -14.38 -19.58
CA GLY A 273 15.52 -14.29 -20.91
C GLY A 273 14.06 -13.86 -20.92
N THR A 274 13.51 -13.77 -22.13
CA THR A 274 12.17 -13.21 -22.37
C THR A 274 11.04 -14.10 -21.88
N ILE A 275 11.16 -15.43 -22.02
CA ILE A 275 10.13 -16.41 -21.62
C ILE A 275 9.96 -16.42 -20.07
N PRO A 276 11.05 -16.57 -19.27
CA PRO A 276 10.95 -16.43 -17.81
C PRO A 276 10.38 -15.07 -17.38
N LEU A 277 10.80 -13.98 -18.05
CA LEU A 277 10.30 -12.64 -17.72
C LEU A 277 8.80 -12.50 -18.00
N ALA A 278 8.30 -13.05 -19.10
CA ALA A 278 6.87 -13.07 -19.40
C ALA A 278 6.07 -13.84 -18.33
N ALA A 279 6.55 -15.04 -17.96
CA ALA A 279 5.94 -15.81 -16.87
C ALA A 279 5.94 -15.05 -15.53
N HIS A 280 7.05 -14.38 -15.20
CA HIS A 280 7.15 -13.54 -14.01
C HIS A 280 6.11 -12.42 -14.00
N GLN A 281 5.88 -11.74 -15.13
CA GLN A 281 4.88 -10.67 -15.21
C GLN A 281 3.45 -11.19 -14.98
N VAL A 282 3.12 -12.36 -15.53
CA VAL A 282 1.83 -13.01 -15.24
C VAL A 282 1.70 -13.28 -13.74
N MET A 283 2.74 -13.80 -13.12
CA MET A 283 2.73 -14.12 -11.70
C MET A 283 2.62 -12.88 -10.81
N ILE A 284 3.30 -11.77 -11.14
CA ILE A 284 3.16 -10.50 -10.43
C ILE A 284 1.71 -10.00 -10.50
N THR A 285 1.08 -10.09 -11.68
CA THR A 285 -0.33 -9.68 -11.85
C THR A 285 -1.28 -10.49 -10.96
N ILE A 286 -1.09 -11.81 -10.90
CA ILE A 286 -1.90 -12.68 -10.02
C ILE A 286 -1.62 -12.36 -8.55
N SER A 287 -0.35 -12.17 -8.19
CA SER A 287 0.08 -11.86 -6.82
C SER A 287 -0.50 -10.53 -6.31
N GLN A 288 -0.67 -9.54 -7.17
CA GLN A 288 -1.29 -8.26 -6.80
C GLN A 288 -2.74 -8.40 -6.30
N LEU A 289 -3.49 -9.37 -6.80
CA LEU A 289 -4.85 -9.64 -6.31
C LEU A 289 -4.84 -10.14 -4.87
N PHE A 290 -3.90 -11.02 -4.54
CA PHE A 290 -3.72 -11.50 -3.16
C PHE A 290 -3.25 -10.36 -2.24
N TYR A 291 -2.22 -9.63 -2.68
CA TYR A 291 -1.70 -8.46 -1.97
C TYR A 291 -2.78 -7.45 -1.60
N LEU A 292 -3.70 -7.17 -2.51
CA LEU A 292 -4.82 -6.26 -2.30
C LEU A 292 -5.66 -6.64 -1.08
N VAL A 293 -6.05 -7.91 -1.00
CA VAL A 293 -6.89 -8.42 0.11
C VAL A 293 -6.09 -8.43 1.41
N LEU A 294 -4.86 -8.97 1.39
CA LEU A 294 -4.01 -9.07 2.57
C LEU A 294 -3.66 -7.68 3.13
N SER A 295 -3.27 -6.74 2.28
CA SER A 295 -2.89 -5.38 2.69
C SER A 295 -4.07 -4.58 3.23
N GLY A 296 -5.26 -4.71 2.64
CA GLY A 296 -6.47 -4.04 3.11
C GLY A 296 -6.92 -4.55 4.47
N MET A 297 -6.89 -5.86 4.69
CA MET A 297 -7.20 -6.46 5.99
C MET A 297 -6.14 -6.13 7.05
N ALA A 298 -4.86 -6.11 6.67
CA ALA A 298 -3.78 -5.74 7.55
C ALA A 298 -3.84 -4.24 7.95
N ALA A 299 -4.27 -3.35 7.04
CA ALA A 299 -4.50 -1.95 7.36
C ALA A 299 -5.64 -1.79 8.39
N ALA A 300 -6.75 -2.52 8.22
CA ALA A 300 -7.84 -2.56 9.21
C ALA A 300 -7.36 -3.06 10.58
N LEU A 301 -6.47 -4.06 10.58
CA LEU A 301 -5.85 -4.55 11.78
C LEU A 301 -5.02 -3.46 12.50
N ALA A 302 -4.22 -2.68 11.77
CA ALA A 302 -3.42 -1.60 12.36
C ALA A 302 -4.33 -0.55 13.05
N ILE A 303 -5.45 -0.19 12.44
CA ILE A 303 -6.43 0.72 12.99
C ILE A 303 -6.99 0.17 14.32
N ARG A 304 -7.47 -1.06 14.33
CA ARG A 304 -8.05 -1.66 15.53
C ARG A 304 -7.03 -1.87 16.65
N VAL A 305 -5.83 -2.32 16.30
CA VAL A 305 -4.72 -2.44 17.27
C VAL A 305 -4.45 -1.10 17.93
N SER A 306 -4.41 0.00 17.16
CA SER A 306 -4.17 1.32 17.72
C SER A 306 -5.30 1.80 18.65
N HIS A 307 -6.57 1.46 18.37
CA HIS A 307 -7.70 1.72 19.25
C HIS A 307 -7.55 1.01 20.59
N PHE A 308 -7.26 -0.31 20.58
CA PHE A 308 -7.07 -1.08 21.81
C PHE A 308 -5.84 -0.65 22.61
N VAL A 309 -4.78 -0.21 21.93
CA VAL A 309 -3.62 0.42 22.61
C VAL A 309 -4.07 1.69 23.34
N GLY A 310 -4.94 2.48 22.74
CA GLY A 310 -5.53 3.66 23.37
C GLY A 310 -6.35 3.32 24.63
N GLN A 311 -7.08 2.22 24.58
CA GLN A 311 -7.91 1.69 25.70
C GLN A 311 -7.07 0.96 26.76
N ASN A 312 -5.77 0.75 26.56
CA ASN A 312 -4.89 -0.08 27.37
C ASN A 312 -5.32 -1.55 27.48
N ASP A 313 -6.10 -2.04 26.50
CA ASP A 313 -6.51 -3.45 26.42
C ASP A 313 -5.49 -4.26 25.60
N PHE A 314 -4.38 -4.62 26.22
CA PHE A 314 -3.30 -5.35 25.56
C PHE A 314 -3.70 -6.80 25.22
N ALA A 315 -4.65 -7.39 25.94
CA ALA A 315 -5.21 -8.69 25.61
C ALA A 315 -5.98 -8.66 24.30
N ALA A 316 -6.79 -7.61 24.07
CA ALA A 316 -7.47 -7.38 22.81
C ALA A 316 -6.49 -7.06 21.67
N VAL A 317 -5.41 -6.29 21.92
CA VAL A 317 -4.32 -6.06 20.95
C VAL A 317 -3.74 -7.38 20.45
N ARG A 318 -3.34 -8.28 21.37
CA ARG A 318 -2.78 -9.60 21.03
C ARG A 318 -3.78 -10.44 20.26
N ARG A 319 -5.01 -10.58 20.79
CA ARG A 319 -6.07 -11.35 20.14
C ARG A 319 -6.35 -10.85 18.73
N ASN A 320 -6.50 -9.54 18.55
CA ASN A 320 -6.79 -8.95 17.25
C ASN A 320 -5.68 -9.21 16.22
N ALA A 321 -4.39 -9.19 16.64
CA ALA A 321 -3.27 -9.52 15.76
C ALA A 321 -3.32 -10.98 15.28
N TYR A 322 -3.60 -11.92 16.18
CA TYR A 322 -3.68 -13.34 15.81
C TYR A 322 -4.94 -13.68 15.00
N ASP A 323 -6.07 -13.08 15.32
CA ASP A 323 -7.32 -13.29 14.57
C ASP A 323 -7.21 -12.64 13.17
N GLY A 324 -6.55 -11.49 13.04
CA GLY A 324 -6.21 -10.88 11.75
C GLY A 324 -5.31 -11.78 10.90
N TRP A 325 -4.30 -12.41 11.50
CA TRP A 325 -3.46 -13.38 10.80
C TRP A 325 -4.24 -14.61 10.32
N ARG A 326 -5.10 -15.16 11.19
CA ARG A 326 -5.97 -16.30 10.80
C ARG A 326 -6.91 -15.93 9.66
N LEU A 327 -7.46 -14.73 9.68
CA LEU A 327 -8.34 -14.25 8.62
C LEU A 327 -7.58 -14.04 7.30
N ASN A 328 -6.38 -13.45 7.34
CA ASN A 328 -5.52 -13.32 6.17
C ASN A 328 -5.13 -14.70 5.59
N LEU A 329 -4.83 -15.68 6.45
CA LEU A 329 -4.55 -17.05 6.02
C LEU A 329 -5.78 -17.69 5.37
N LEU A 330 -6.95 -17.49 5.95
CA LEU A 330 -8.22 -18.00 5.38
C LEU A 330 -8.48 -17.39 3.99
N PHE A 331 -8.31 -16.08 3.82
CA PHE A 331 -8.44 -15.43 2.51
C PHE A 331 -7.40 -15.94 1.51
N SER A 332 -6.15 -16.09 1.93
CA SER A 332 -5.10 -16.67 1.07
C SER A 332 -5.45 -18.07 0.61
N LEU A 333 -6.02 -18.91 1.47
CA LEU A 333 -6.47 -20.26 1.12
C LEU A 333 -7.69 -20.22 0.20
N CYS A 334 -8.70 -19.42 0.52
CA CYS A 334 -9.92 -19.31 -0.29
C CYS A 334 -9.63 -18.82 -1.72
N MET A 335 -8.70 -17.89 -1.89
CA MET A 335 -8.26 -17.41 -3.20
C MET A 335 -7.27 -18.38 -3.86
N GLY A 336 -6.38 -18.98 -3.06
CA GLY A 336 -5.28 -19.79 -3.53
C GLY A 336 -5.72 -21.17 -4.05
N ILE A 337 -6.69 -21.81 -3.39
CA ILE A 337 -7.18 -23.14 -3.82
C ILE A 337 -7.71 -23.10 -5.26
N PRO A 338 -8.60 -22.18 -5.67
CA PRO A 338 -9.01 -22.07 -7.07
C PRO A 338 -7.86 -21.80 -8.03
N VAL A 339 -6.93 -20.89 -7.66
CA VAL A 339 -5.75 -20.57 -8.48
C VAL A 339 -4.85 -21.80 -8.65
N LEU A 340 -4.66 -22.59 -7.59
CA LEU A 340 -3.87 -23.83 -7.65
C LEU A 340 -4.54 -24.91 -8.53
N LEU A 341 -5.86 -25.06 -8.43
CA LEU A 341 -6.62 -26.02 -9.24
C LEU A 341 -6.59 -25.64 -10.72
N LEU A 342 -6.65 -24.36 -11.04
CA LEU A 342 -6.67 -23.83 -12.40
C LEU A 342 -5.26 -23.52 -12.95
N ARG A 343 -4.18 -23.87 -12.24
CA ARG A 343 -2.80 -23.48 -12.56
C ARG A 343 -2.37 -23.78 -14.00
N HIS A 344 -2.85 -24.86 -14.60
CA HIS A 344 -2.51 -25.24 -15.98
C HIS A 344 -3.30 -24.46 -17.03
N GLN A 345 -4.39 -23.80 -16.64
CA GLN A 345 -5.25 -23.00 -17.53
C GLN A 345 -4.90 -21.51 -17.45
N ILE A 346 -4.52 -21.02 -16.28
CA ILE A 346 -4.28 -19.60 -16.02
C ILE A 346 -3.23 -19.03 -16.97
N GLY A 347 -2.12 -19.74 -17.21
CA GLY A 347 -1.09 -19.28 -18.13
C GLY A 347 -1.64 -18.98 -19.53
N GLY A 348 -2.57 -19.81 -20.03
CA GLY A 348 -3.22 -19.66 -21.32
C GLY A 348 -4.19 -18.44 -21.39
N TRP A 349 -4.65 -17.90 -20.27
CA TRP A 349 -5.46 -16.67 -20.29
C TRP A 349 -4.63 -15.41 -20.56
N PHE A 350 -3.30 -15.48 -20.35
CA PHE A 350 -2.39 -14.35 -20.49
C PHE A 350 -1.45 -14.46 -21.69
N ASN A 351 -1.07 -15.69 -22.09
CA ASN A 351 -0.06 -15.90 -23.13
C ASN A 351 -0.25 -17.24 -23.84
N ASP A 352 -0.12 -17.22 -25.18
CA ASP A 352 -0.29 -18.41 -26.03
C ASP A 352 0.96 -19.32 -26.06
N ASN A 353 2.11 -18.82 -25.58
CA ASN A 353 3.35 -19.59 -25.56
C ASN A 353 3.30 -20.69 -24.49
N VAL A 354 3.43 -21.95 -24.93
CA VAL A 354 3.35 -23.13 -24.07
C VAL A 354 4.42 -23.14 -22.96
N GLU A 355 5.63 -22.67 -23.25
CA GLU A 355 6.70 -22.60 -22.25
C GLU A 355 6.37 -21.59 -21.14
N VAL A 356 5.79 -20.42 -21.48
CA VAL A 356 5.31 -19.43 -20.51
C VAL A 356 4.23 -20.05 -19.63
N GLN A 357 3.27 -20.78 -20.23
CA GLN A 357 2.19 -21.45 -19.50
C GLN A 357 2.73 -22.49 -18.51
N GLN A 358 3.73 -23.27 -18.92
CA GLN A 358 4.38 -24.25 -18.05
C GLN A 358 5.10 -23.59 -16.87
N TYR A 359 5.85 -22.52 -17.11
CA TYR A 359 6.47 -21.74 -16.01
C TYR A 359 5.43 -21.19 -15.06
N VAL A 360 4.35 -20.58 -15.55
CA VAL A 360 3.25 -20.06 -14.73
C VAL A 360 2.66 -21.16 -13.85
N ALA A 361 2.38 -22.34 -14.40
CA ALA A 361 1.83 -23.47 -13.67
C ALA A 361 2.73 -23.95 -12.52
N LEU A 362 4.05 -23.92 -12.70
CA LEU A 362 5.04 -24.26 -11.68
C LEU A 362 5.17 -23.13 -10.64
N LEU A 363 5.23 -21.88 -11.08
CA LEU A 363 5.40 -20.72 -10.21
C LEU A 363 4.19 -20.47 -9.30
N ILE A 364 2.97 -20.84 -9.71
CA ILE A 364 1.77 -20.80 -8.87
C ILE A 364 1.98 -21.64 -7.60
N ILE A 365 2.68 -22.77 -7.65
CA ILE A 365 2.97 -23.58 -6.47
C ILE A 365 3.87 -22.80 -5.50
N MET A 366 4.91 -22.15 -6.01
CA MET A 366 5.81 -21.31 -5.20
C MET A 366 5.08 -20.11 -4.61
N MET A 367 4.17 -19.51 -5.41
CA MET A 367 3.31 -18.43 -4.94
C MET A 367 2.41 -18.88 -3.78
N MET A 368 1.83 -20.09 -3.81
CA MET A 368 1.04 -20.61 -2.70
C MET A 368 1.87 -20.76 -1.42
N LEU A 369 3.11 -21.19 -1.55
CA LEU A 369 4.01 -21.30 -0.39
C LEU A 369 4.35 -19.93 0.20
N TYR A 370 4.61 -18.93 -0.63
CA TYR A 370 4.95 -17.61 -0.09
C TYR A 370 3.75 -16.87 0.50
N GLN A 371 2.52 -17.17 0.08
CA GLN A 371 1.31 -16.54 0.64
C GLN A 371 1.19 -16.71 2.16
N PHE A 372 1.68 -17.83 2.69
CA PHE A 372 1.75 -18.02 4.15
C PHE A 372 2.68 -17.00 4.80
N GLY A 373 3.89 -16.84 4.26
CA GLY A 373 4.88 -15.86 4.73
C GLY A 373 4.39 -14.43 4.58
N ASP A 374 3.77 -14.13 3.45
CA ASP A 374 3.23 -12.81 3.13
C ASP A 374 2.09 -12.42 4.08
N GLY A 375 1.13 -13.30 4.31
CA GLY A 375 0.06 -13.08 5.29
C GLY A 375 0.59 -12.87 6.72
N LEU A 376 1.63 -13.61 7.12
CA LEU A 376 2.29 -13.43 8.41
C LEU A 376 3.00 -12.07 8.49
N GLN A 377 3.76 -11.72 7.46
CA GLN A 377 4.50 -10.46 7.36
C GLN A 377 3.56 -9.25 7.40
N TYR A 378 2.55 -9.19 6.52
CA TYR A 378 1.62 -8.06 6.46
C TYR A 378 0.84 -7.87 7.75
N THR A 379 0.39 -8.97 8.36
CA THR A 379 -0.33 -8.92 9.63
C THR A 379 0.53 -8.32 10.74
N PHE A 380 1.72 -8.85 10.98
CA PHE A 380 2.55 -8.40 12.09
C PHE A 380 3.30 -7.09 11.81
N ALA A 381 3.59 -6.75 10.55
CA ALA A 381 4.05 -5.40 10.18
C ALA A 381 2.98 -4.35 10.53
N ASN A 382 1.73 -4.60 10.20
CA ASN A 382 0.64 -3.68 10.52
C ASN A 382 0.27 -3.68 12.01
N ALA A 383 0.40 -4.81 12.72
CA ALA A 383 0.29 -4.85 14.18
C ALA A 383 1.37 -4.00 14.86
N LEU A 384 2.63 -4.10 14.41
CA LEU A 384 3.74 -3.23 14.86
C LEU A 384 3.47 -1.76 14.57
N ARG A 385 2.91 -1.45 13.40
CA ARG A 385 2.47 -0.09 13.06
C ARG A 385 1.38 0.38 14.02
N GLY A 386 0.38 -0.46 14.29
CA GLY A 386 -0.71 -0.15 15.23
C GLY A 386 -0.24 0.16 16.64
N ILE A 387 0.79 -0.51 17.16
CA ILE A 387 1.43 -0.19 18.45
C ILE A 387 2.51 0.91 18.34
N ALA A 388 2.63 1.58 17.18
CA ALA A 388 3.63 2.63 16.89
C ALA A 388 5.10 2.20 17.02
N CYS A 389 5.42 0.92 16.88
CA CYS A 389 6.79 0.36 16.93
C CYS A 389 7.33 0.09 15.52
N VAL A 390 7.60 1.16 14.74
CA VAL A 390 7.93 1.06 13.30
C VAL A 390 9.43 1.00 12.99
N LYS A 391 10.30 1.50 13.86
CA LYS A 391 11.75 1.55 13.60
C LYS A 391 12.38 0.19 13.27
N PRO A 392 12.10 -0.91 14.01
CA PRO A 392 12.67 -2.21 13.71
C PRO A 392 12.22 -2.79 12.38
N MET A 393 11.09 -2.31 11.83
CA MET A 393 10.53 -2.82 10.58
C MET A 393 11.48 -2.62 9.41
N VAL A 394 12.20 -1.48 9.36
CA VAL A 394 13.19 -1.19 8.33
C VAL A 394 14.34 -2.20 8.36
N THR A 395 14.89 -2.43 9.54
CA THR A 395 16.02 -3.38 9.72
C THR A 395 15.61 -4.79 9.32
N TYR A 396 14.42 -5.23 9.74
CA TYR A 396 13.94 -6.57 9.43
C TYR A 396 13.57 -6.73 7.96
N ALA A 397 12.99 -5.69 7.33
CA ALA A 397 12.78 -5.67 5.88
C ALA A 397 14.11 -5.77 5.12
N PHE A 398 15.10 -4.96 5.51
CA PHE A 398 16.41 -5.01 4.87
C PHE A 398 17.07 -6.39 4.98
N ILE A 399 17.06 -7.00 6.17
CA ILE A 399 17.60 -8.36 6.39
C ILE A 399 16.85 -9.37 5.53
N ALA A 400 15.52 -9.38 5.60
CA ALA A 400 14.71 -10.37 4.91
C ALA A 400 14.82 -10.29 3.40
N TYR A 401 14.76 -9.07 2.83
CA TYR A 401 14.75 -8.89 1.39
C TYR A 401 16.15 -8.82 0.78
N PHE A 402 17.05 -8.00 1.35
CA PHE A 402 18.35 -7.72 0.73
C PHE A 402 19.46 -8.67 1.17
N ILE A 403 19.41 -9.18 2.40
CA ILE A 403 20.43 -10.11 2.89
C ILE A 403 20.02 -11.57 2.61
N ILE A 404 18.72 -11.89 2.67
CA ILE A 404 18.27 -13.28 2.53
C ILE A 404 17.64 -13.51 1.17
N CYS A 405 16.54 -12.83 0.84
CA CYS A 405 15.73 -13.14 -0.33
C CYS A 405 16.52 -12.94 -1.65
N LEU A 406 17.07 -11.76 -1.89
CA LEU A 406 17.79 -11.47 -3.14
C LEU A 406 19.05 -12.32 -3.33
N PRO A 407 19.95 -12.48 -2.32
CA PRO A 407 21.12 -13.35 -2.50
C PRO A 407 20.75 -14.82 -2.67
N LEU A 408 19.74 -15.32 -1.93
CA LEU A 408 19.23 -16.68 -2.10
C LEU A 408 18.64 -16.89 -3.49
N GLY A 409 17.82 -15.92 -3.96
CA GLY A 409 17.24 -15.95 -5.30
C GLY A 409 18.31 -15.94 -6.40
N TYR A 410 19.36 -15.12 -6.23
CA TYR A 410 20.49 -15.11 -7.15
C TYR A 410 21.24 -16.43 -7.15
N THR A 411 21.59 -16.98 -5.99
CA THR A 411 22.35 -18.23 -5.89
C THR A 411 21.57 -19.43 -6.45
N LEU A 412 20.30 -19.54 -6.15
CA LEU A 412 19.46 -20.62 -6.69
C LEU A 412 19.17 -20.43 -8.16
N GLY A 413 18.94 -19.18 -8.61
CA GLY A 413 18.59 -18.88 -10.00
C GLY A 413 19.75 -19.08 -10.97
N PHE A 414 20.97 -18.66 -10.61
CA PHE A 414 22.14 -18.63 -11.51
C PHE A 414 23.18 -19.71 -11.18
N PRO A 415 23.93 -19.68 -10.08
CA PRO A 415 24.94 -20.71 -9.82
C PRO A 415 24.38 -22.12 -9.72
N CYS A 416 23.20 -22.31 -9.13
CA CYS A 416 22.55 -23.62 -9.02
C CYS A 416 21.78 -24.03 -10.28
N GLY A 417 21.60 -23.12 -11.26
CA GLY A 417 20.96 -23.43 -12.53
C GLY A 417 19.45 -23.70 -12.46
N ILE A 418 18.78 -23.37 -11.36
CA ILE A 418 17.34 -23.60 -11.17
C ILE A 418 16.50 -22.56 -11.96
N GLY A 419 17.12 -21.46 -12.40
CA GLY A 419 16.47 -20.42 -13.18
C GLY A 419 15.41 -19.65 -12.40
N ILE A 420 14.30 -19.32 -13.07
CA ILE A 420 13.22 -18.52 -12.46
C ILE A 420 12.63 -19.17 -11.20
N LEU A 421 12.53 -20.51 -11.16
CA LEU A 421 12.04 -21.22 -9.98
C LEU A 421 12.91 -20.94 -8.74
N GLY A 422 14.25 -20.87 -8.93
CA GLY A 422 15.19 -20.55 -7.85
C GLY A 422 14.94 -19.15 -7.26
N ILE A 423 14.65 -18.17 -8.11
CA ILE A 423 14.30 -16.80 -7.67
C ILE A 423 12.98 -16.81 -6.90
N TRP A 424 11.97 -17.54 -7.37
CA TRP A 424 10.66 -17.63 -6.71
C TRP A 424 10.68 -18.45 -5.42
N ILE A 425 11.55 -19.44 -5.28
CA ILE A 425 11.78 -20.19 -4.02
C ILE A 425 12.30 -19.26 -2.93
N ALA A 426 13.06 -18.24 -3.26
CA ALA A 426 13.59 -17.31 -2.26
C ALA A 426 12.52 -16.46 -1.57
N PHE A 427 11.39 -16.15 -2.23
CA PHE A 427 10.30 -15.36 -1.65
C PHE A 427 9.66 -16.01 -0.41
N PRO A 428 9.24 -17.30 -0.41
CA PRO A 428 8.75 -17.95 0.79
C PRO A 428 9.69 -17.82 1.99
N PHE A 429 11.00 -17.98 1.77
CA PHE A 429 11.99 -17.84 2.85
C PHE A 429 12.09 -16.41 3.36
N GLY A 430 12.28 -15.43 2.46
CA GLY A 430 12.40 -14.02 2.82
C GLY A 430 11.17 -13.50 3.57
N LEU A 431 9.98 -13.72 3.02
CA LEU A 431 8.72 -13.25 3.60
C LEU A 431 8.38 -13.93 4.93
N THR A 432 8.62 -15.24 5.02
CA THR A 432 8.37 -15.99 6.25
C THR A 432 9.31 -15.54 7.37
N ILE A 433 10.60 -15.33 7.08
CA ILE A 433 11.57 -14.81 8.05
C ILE A 433 11.17 -13.40 8.49
N ALA A 434 10.81 -12.51 7.55
CA ALA A 434 10.30 -11.17 7.89
C ALA A 434 9.09 -11.27 8.83
N GLY A 435 8.14 -12.12 8.50
CA GLY A 435 6.93 -12.34 9.30
C GLY A 435 7.22 -12.82 10.72
N PHE A 436 8.14 -13.77 10.90
CA PHE A 436 8.56 -14.23 12.23
C PHE A 436 9.32 -13.16 13.01
N LEU A 437 10.18 -12.38 12.38
CA LEU A 437 10.89 -11.28 13.02
C LEU A 437 9.91 -10.19 13.49
N TYR A 438 8.91 -9.84 12.67
CA TYR A 438 7.87 -8.89 13.04
C TYR A 438 7.00 -9.43 14.18
N LYS A 439 6.57 -10.69 14.12
CA LYS A 439 5.79 -11.35 15.18
C LYS A 439 6.56 -11.37 16.50
N HIS A 440 7.83 -11.79 16.48
CA HIS A 440 8.67 -11.81 17.69
C HIS A 440 8.81 -10.41 18.30
N ARG A 441 9.06 -9.41 17.45
CA ARG A 441 9.16 -8.02 17.92
C ARG A 441 7.86 -7.49 18.48
N PHE A 442 6.74 -7.79 17.84
CA PHE A 442 5.42 -7.41 18.31
C PHE A 442 5.15 -7.96 19.72
N GLU A 443 5.38 -9.25 19.95
CA GLU A 443 5.18 -9.86 21.27
C GLU A 443 6.09 -9.26 22.34
N LYS A 444 7.35 -9.00 21.99
CA LYS A 444 8.30 -8.36 22.92
C LYS A 444 7.87 -6.95 23.32
N GLU A 445 7.45 -6.13 22.36
CA GLU A 445 7.00 -4.76 22.66
C GLU A 445 5.67 -4.75 23.40
N LEU A 446 4.75 -5.65 23.05
CA LEU A 446 3.47 -5.76 23.73
C LEU A 446 3.65 -6.11 25.21
N LYS A 447 4.49 -7.12 25.52
CA LYS A 447 4.85 -7.46 26.92
C LYS A 447 5.44 -6.27 27.66
N LYS A 448 6.32 -5.51 27.00
CA LYS A 448 6.92 -4.31 27.61
C LYS A 448 5.86 -3.27 27.95
N MET A 449 4.87 -3.05 27.06
CA MET A 449 3.77 -2.13 27.30
C MET A 449 2.86 -2.60 28.45
N GLU A 450 2.56 -3.91 28.52
CA GLU A 450 1.81 -4.53 29.60
C GLU A 450 2.49 -4.29 30.97
N ASN A 451 3.80 -4.56 31.05
CA ASN A 451 4.58 -4.39 32.29
C ASN A 451 4.59 -2.92 32.76
N ILE A 452 4.85 -1.98 31.85
CA ILE A 452 4.85 -0.54 32.18
C ILE A 452 3.46 -0.10 32.69
N PHE A 453 2.39 -0.67 32.15
CA PHE A 453 1.03 -0.35 32.58
C PHE A 453 0.72 -0.91 33.97
N LEU A 454 1.17 -2.16 34.24
CA LEU A 454 1.00 -2.80 35.55
C LEU A 454 1.80 -2.08 36.64
N GLU A 455 3.05 -1.72 36.38
CA GLU A 455 3.89 -0.95 37.32
C GLU A 455 3.22 0.39 37.71
N LYS A 456 2.69 1.13 36.75
CA LYS A 456 2.00 2.40 37.01
C LYS A 456 0.70 2.28 37.81
N ASN A 457 0.04 1.11 37.80
CA ASN A 457 -1.19 0.87 38.55
C ASN A 457 -0.94 0.20 39.92
N VAL A 458 0.28 -0.24 40.21
CA VAL A 458 0.69 -0.76 41.52
C VAL A 458 1.13 0.40 42.42
N ASP A 459 1.60 1.51 41.85
CA ASP A 459 2.05 2.71 42.59
C ASP A 459 0.90 3.71 42.93
N VAL A 460 -0.34 3.34 42.64
CA VAL A 460 -1.59 4.08 42.97
C VAL A 460 -2.44 3.26 43.93
#